data_f079af38bd632e87a57402719925fbc5
#
_entry.id   f079af38bd632e87a57402719925fbc5
#
_cell.length_a   1.000
_cell.length_b   1.000
_cell.length_c   1.000
_cell.angle_alpha   90.00
_cell.angle_beta   90.00
_cell.angle_gamma   90.00
#
_symmetry.space_group_name_H-M   'P 1'
#
loop_
_entity.id
_entity.type
_entity.pdbx_description
1 polymer ?
#
loop_
_entity_poly.entity_id
_entity_poly.type
_entity_poly.pdbx_seq_one_letter_code
_entity_poly.pdbx_strand_id
1 'polypeptide(L)'
;FGWTGGLALVVVMYTAINWLNYVRTAVRSIFFLPQSNLNFMLLKVYDLVLALLYVVFVLVSAAATVGLTRLSGLVFPVLGIQDSSGLGKILFQVVGLAVVFVFDTIMLAAIIRILSGVPIPWRILRNGTLLGGVAMMALKILGTYLLTKPVSNPLLASFAVFIGLLIYFNFASRIYLLAASWVAVQMRDKGVEFQDIGWVVPHHHEKN
;
A
#
# COMPACT_ATOMS: atom_id res chain seq x y z
N PHE A 1 0.53 -8.69 29.58
CA PHE A 1 -0.40 -8.20 28.53
C PHE A 1 -1.81 -8.36 29.05
N GLY A 2 -2.32 -7.32 29.72
CA GLY A 2 -3.62 -7.36 30.35
C GLY A 2 -4.76 -6.96 29.42
N TRP A 3 -5.95 -6.90 29.95
CA TRP A 3 -7.21 -6.47 29.35
C TRP A 3 -7.10 -5.23 28.45
N THR A 4 -6.24 -4.26 28.79
CA THR A 4 -5.97 -3.04 28.00
C THR A 4 -5.34 -3.36 26.63
N GLY A 5 -4.47 -4.35 26.54
CA GLY A 5 -3.88 -4.77 25.26
C GLY A 5 -4.92 -5.42 24.33
N GLY A 6 -5.86 -6.20 24.89
CA GLY A 6 -6.97 -6.76 24.12
C GLY A 6 -7.90 -5.69 23.57
N LEU A 7 -8.28 -4.71 24.38
CA LEU A 7 -9.09 -3.58 23.94
C LEU A 7 -8.40 -2.76 22.85
N ALA A 8 -7.10 -2.46 23.02
CA ALA A 8 -6.33 -1.73 22.01
C ALA A 8 -6.32 -2.47 20.67
N LEU A 9 -6.16 -3.79 20.67
CA LEU A 9 -6.16 -4.61 19.47
C LEU A 9 -7.52 -4.57 18.76
N VAL A 10 -8.63 -4.65 19.49
CA VAL A 10 -9.99 -4.54 18.95
C VAL A 10 -10.21 -3.17 18.30
N VAL A 11 -9.81 -2.09 18.97
CA VAL A 11 -9.93 -0.72 18.43
C VAL A 11 -9.11 -0.56 17.16
N VAL A 12 -7.87 -1.06 17.13
CA VAL A 12 -7.01 -1.00 15.94
C VAL A 12 -7.63 -1.79 14.79
N MET A 13 -8.13 -3.00 15.03
CA MET A 13 -8.80 -3.80 14.00
C MET A 13 -10.06 -3.10 13.46
N TYR A 14 -10.89 -2.56 14.34
CA TYR A 14 -12.09 -1.82 13.93
C TYR A 14 -11.73 -0.62 13.06
N THR A 15 -10.70 0.14 13.46
CA THR A 15 -10.21 1.29 12.70
C THR A 15 -9.66 0.88 11.34
N ALA A 16 -8.89 -0.21 11.26
CA ALA A 16 -8.32 -0.73 10.01
C ALA A 16 -9.41 -1.17 9.03
N ILE A 17 -10.45 -1.87 9.52
CA ILE A 17 -11.58 -2.32 8.70
C ILE A 17 -12.36 -1.10 8.14
N ASN A 18 -12.60 -0.08 8.97
CA ASN A 18 -13.29 1.13 8.52
C ASN A 18 -12.44 1.91 7.50
N TRP A 19 -11.13 2.01 7.71
CA TRP A 19 -10.23 2.64 6.75
C TRP A 19 -10.28 1.94 5.39
N LEU A 20 -10.22 0.61 5.35
CA LEU A 20 -10.35 -0.17 4.11
C LEU A 20 -11.68 0.11 3.39
N ASN A 21 -12.78 0.25 4.12
CA ASN A 21 -14.07 0.60 3.54
C ASN A 21 -14.05 2.00 2.88
N TYR A 22 -13.43 2.99 3.52
CA TYR A 22 -13.27 4.33 2.91
C TYR A 22 -12.40 4.28 1.64
N VAL A 23 -11.29 3.56 1.67
CA VAL A 23 -10.43 3.39 0.49
C VAL A 23 -11.17 2.68 -0.63
N ARG A 24 -11.95 1.63 -0.32
CA ARG A 24 -12.79 0.93 -1.30
C ARG A 24 -13.80 1.88 -1.94
N THR A 25 -14.53 2.65 -1.14
CA THR A 25 -15.51 3.61 -1.64
C THR A 25 -14.86 4.65 -2.54
N ALA A 26 -13.71 5.17 -2.14
CA ALA A 26 -12.94 6.12 -2.94
C ALA A 26 -12.43 5.52 -4.26
N VAL A 27 -11.88 4.30 -4.23
CA VAL A 27 -11.43 3.62 -5.46
C VAL A 27 -12.62 3.33 -6.38
N ARG A 28 -13.74 2.79 -5.86
CA ARG A 28 -14.94 2.49 -6.67
C ARG A 28 -15.54 3.76 -7.29
N SER A 29 -15.52 4.89 -6.60
CA SER A 29 -15.99 6.16 -7.17
C SER A 29 -15.15 6.63 -8.36
N ILE A 30 -13.85 6.36 -8.37
CA ILE A 30 -12.97 6.65 -9.51
C ILE A 30 -13.35 5.83 -10.75
N PHE A 31 -13.79 4.59 -10.55
CA PHE A 31 -14.26 3.71 -11.63
C PHE A 31 -15.74 3.90 -11.94
N PHE A 32 -16.41 4.92 -11.39
CA PHE A 32 -17.85 5.20 -11.58
C PHE A 32 -18.76 4.02 -11.23
N LEU A 33 -18.33 3.16 -10.31
CA LEU A 33 -19.08 2.00 -9.89
C LEU A 33 -19.97 2.34 -8.68
N PRO A 34 -21.21 1.78 -8.63
CA PRO A 34 -22.08 1.94 -7.48
C PRO A 34 -21.43 1.32 -6.22
N GLN A 35 -21.90 1.74 -5.06
CA GLN A 35 -21.47 1.12 -3.81
C GLN A 35 -21.82 -0.38 -3.84
N SER A 36 -20.95 -1.20 -3.24
CA SER A 36 -21.10 -2.65 -3.21
C SER A 36 -22.42 -3.05 -2.53
N ASN A 37 -23.27 -3.78 -3.24
CA ASN A 37 -24.55 -4.32 -2.72
C ASN A 37 -24.38 -5.62 -1.92
N LEU A 38 -23.16 -5.98 -1.52
CA LEU A 38 -22.94 -7.13 -0.69
C LEU A 38 -23.56 -6.98 0.69
N ASN A 39 -23.98 -8.11 1.26
CA ASN A 39 -24.35 -8.19 2.65
C ASN A 39 -23.24 -7.58 3.52
N PHE A 40 -23.62 -6.65 4.40
CA PHE A 40 -22.71 -5.93 5.28
C PHE A 40 -21.71 -6.87 6.02
N MET A 41 -22.18 -8.06 6.45
CA MET A 41 -21.32 -9.05 7.11
C MET A 41 -20.24 -9.61 6.18
N LEU A 42 -20.60 -9.99 4.95
CA LEU A 42 -19.64 -10.52 3.97
C LEU A 42 -18.59 -9.48 3.63
N LEU A 43 -19.00 -8.22 3.50
CA LEU A 43 -18.07 -7.11 3.23
C LEU A 43 -17.05 -6.96 4.37
N LYS A 44 -17.52 -7.02 5.63
CA LYS A 44 -16.65 -6.92 6.81
C LYS A 44 -15.68 -8.09 6.94
N VAL A 45 -16.13 -9.32 6.64
CA VAL A 45 -15.24 -10.49 6.62
C VAL A 45 -14.17 -10.34 5.53
N TYR A 46 -14.55 -9.87 4.34
CA TYR A 46 -13.61 -9.63 3.26
C TYR A 46 -12.57 -8.56 3.61
N ASP A 47 -13.01 -7.46 4.23
CA ASP A 47 -12.11 -6.41 4.72
C ASP A 47 -11.17 -6.92 5.81
N LEU A 48 -11.64 -7.78 6.69
CA LEU A 48 -10.83 -8.42 7.72
C LEU A 48 -9.75 -9.31 7.10
N VAL A 49 -10.10 -10.14 6.10
CA VAL A 49 -9.14 -11.00 5.40
C VAL A 49 -8.09 -10.15 4.68
N LEU A 50 -8.50 -9.06 4.04
CA LEU A 50 -7.56 -8.13 3.39
C LEU A 50 -6.65 -7.45 4.39
N ALA A 51 -7.17 -7.01 5.53
CA ALA A 51 -6.37 -6.41 6.60
C ALA A 51 -5.33 -7.39 7.15
N LEU A 52 -5.73 -8.65 7.39
CA LEU A 52 -4.81 -9.71 7.83
C LEU A 52 -3.76 -10.02 6.77
N LEU A 53 -4.14 -10.11 5.50
CA LEU A 53 -3.21 -10.30 4.40
C LEU A 53 -2.20 -9.16 4.33
N TYR A 54 -2.65 -7.92 4.53
CA TYR A 54 -1.78 -6.74 4.60
C TYR A 54 -0.78 -6.84 5.74
N VAL A 55 -1.23 -7.22 6.95
CA VAL A 55 -0.34 -7.39 8.12
C VAL A 55 0.70 -8.48 7.84
N VAL A 56 0.29 -9.63 7.32
CA VAL A 56 1.21 -10.71 6.94
C VAL A 56 2.23 -10.21 5.92
N PHE A 57 1.78 -9.46 4.93
CA PHE A 57 2.64 -8.90 3.89
C PHE A 57 3.67 -7.91 4.48
N VAL A 58 3.27 -7.05 5.41
CA VAL A 58 4.18 -6.14 6.13
C VAL A 58 5.20 -6.91 6.97
N LEU A 59 4.78 -7.96 7.66
CA LEU A 59 5.67 -8.81 8.44
C LEU A 59 6.70 -9.53 7.56
N VAL A 60 6.27 -10.07 6.41
CA VAL A 60 7.17 -10.70 5.43
C VAL A 60 8.16 -9.69 4.87
N SER A 61 7.74 -8.45 4.59
CA SER A 61 8.63 -7.37 4.15
C SER A 61 9.66 -7.01 5.22
N ALA A 62 9.23 -6.88 6.46
CA ALA A 62 10.13 -6.61 7.57
C ALA A 62 11.14 -7.76 7.77
N ALA A 63 10.67 -9.01 7.72
CA ALA A 63 11.53 -10.20 7.80
C ALA A 63 12.53 -10.26 6.64
N ALA A 64 12.09 -9.94 5.41
CA ALA A 64 12.97 -9.87 4.25
C ALA A 64 14.05 -8.80 4.41
N THR A 65 13.73 -7.64 4.95
CA THR A 65 14.69 -6.57 5.22
C THR A 65 15.77 -7.03 6.23
N VAL A 66 15.34 -7.66 7.34
CA VAL A 66 16.28 -8.23 8.33
C VAL A 66 17.09 -9.37 7.71
N GLY A 67 16.45 -10.23 6.92
CA GLY A 67 17.12 -11.32 6.20
C GLY A 67 18.20 -10.82 5.24
N LEU A 68 17.89 -9.79 4.45
CA LEU A 68 18.86 -9.15 3.54
C LEU A 68 20.06 -8.59 4.30
N THR A 69 19.84 -7.96 5.46
CA THR A 69 20.91 -7.43 6.31
C THR A 69 21.83 -8.55 6.83
N ARG A 70 21.26 -9.70 7.19
CA ARG A 70 22.04 -10.87 7.62
C ARG A 70 22.79 -11.52 6.47
N LEU A 71 22.13 -11.67 5.32
CA LEU A 71 22.71 -12.25 4.12
C LEU A 71 23.85 -11.38 3.55
N SER A 72 23.76 -10.05 3.63
CA SER A 72 24.84 -9.17 3.19
C SER A 72 26.15 -9.44 3.95
N GLY A 73 26.05 -9.66 5.27
CA GLY A 73 27.22 -10.02 6.09
C GLY A 73 27.83 -11.38 5.77
N LEU A 74 27.08 -12.29 5.12
CA LEU A 74 27.58 -13.59 4.67
C LEU A 74 28.11 -13.57 3.23
N VAL A 75 27.44 -12.85 2.36
CA VAL A 75 27.68 -12.85 0.90
C VAL A 75 28.82 -11.91 0.53
N PHE A 76 28.92 -10.75 1.17
CA PHE A 76 29.95 -9.76 0.83
C PHE A 76 31.39 -10.26 1.07
N PRO A 77 31.70 -10.94 2.16
CA PRO A 77 33.02 -11.53 2.34
C PRO A 77 33.39 -12.60 1.28
N VAL A 78 32.37 -13.40 0.85
CA VAL A 78 32.58 -14.44 -0.19
C VAL A 78 32.84 -13.80 -1.56
N LEU A 79 32.22 -12.63 -1.84
CA LEU A 79 32.44 -11.87 -3.08
C LEU A 79 33.67 -10.96 -3.03
N GLY A 80 34.47 -11.01 -1.93
CA GLY A 80 35.61 -10.13 -1.74
C GLY A 80 35.27 -8.64 -1.57
N ILE A 81 34.00 -8.33 -1.30
CA ILE A 81 33.53 -6.98 -1.04
C ILE A 81 33.68 -6.71 0.45
N GLN A 82 34.68 -5.94 0.84
CA GLN A 82 34.85 -5.57 2.25
C GLN A 82 33.70 -4.66 2.68
N ASP A 83 33.15 -4.88 3.89
CA ASP A 83 32.06 -4.06 4.48
C ASP A 83 32.39 -2.56 4.54
N SER A 84 33.67 -2.22 4.51
CA SER A 84 34.18 -0.85 4.47
C SER A 84 34.24 -0.26 3.06
N SER A 85 34.07 -1.05 2.00
CA SER A 85 34.08 -0.56 0.64
C SER A 85 32.79 0.22 0.35
N GLY A 86 32.92 1.47 -0.14
CA GLY A 86 31.77 2.30 -0.49
C GLY A 86 30.81 1.62 -1.48
N LEU A 87 31.32 0.70 -2.31
CA LEU A 87 30.56 -0.09 -3.28
C LEU A 87 29.61 -1.08 -2.60
N GLY A 88 30.03 -1.80 -1.56
CA GLY A 88 29.17 -2.73 -0.83
C GLY A 88 27.97 -2.02 -0.19
N LYS A 89 28.20 -0.85 0.40
CA LYS A 89 27.15 -0.02 0.99
C LYS A 89 26.13 0.49 -0.05
N ILE A 90 26.62 0.94 -1.20
CA ILE A 90 25.77 1.41 -2.30
C ILE A 90 24.92 0.25 -2.85
N LEU A 91 25.52 -0.91 -3.11
CA LEU A 91 24.80 -2.10 -3.59
C LEU A 91 23.69 -2.50 -2.61
N PHE A 92 23.98 -2.51 -1.32
CA PHE A 92 22.99 -2.84 -0.29
C PHE A 92 21.84 -1.83 -0.27
N GLN A 93 22.12 -0.53 -0.38
CA GLN A 93 21.09 0.50 -0.46
C GLN A 93 20.21 0.35 -1.71
N VAL A 94 20.81 0.09 -2.87
CA VAL A 94 20.07 -0.10 -4.14
C VAL A 94 19.18 -1.33 -4.06
N VAL A 95 19.68 -2.44 -3.55
CA VAL A 95 18.88 -3.68 -3.36
C VAL A 95 17.74 -3.42 -2.38
N GLY A 96 18.00 -2.77 -1.25
CA GLY A 96 16.96 -2.43 -0.27
C GLY A 96 15.88 -1.53 -0.87
N LEU A 97 16.25 -0.51 -1.62
CA LEU A 97 15.33 0.37 -2.33
C LEU A 97 14.50 -0.39 -3.38
N ALA A 98 15.14 -1.29 -4.14
CA ALA A 98 14.45 -2.12 -5.13
C ALA A 98 13.41 -3.04 -4.47
N VAL A 99 13.74 -3.66 -3.35
CA VAL A 99 12.81 -4.51 -2.59
C VAL A 99 11.61 -3.68 -2.11
N VAL A 100 11.85 -2.51 -1.52
CA VAL A 100 10.78 -1.61 -1.06
C VAL A 100 9.90 -1.16 -2.22
N PHE A 101 10.51 -0.79 -3.36
CA PHE A 101 9.78 -0.38 -4.56
C PHE A 101 8.87 -1.48 -5.12
N VAL A 102 9.39 -2.69 -5.26
CA VAL A 102 8.62 -3.86 -5.72
C VAL A 102 7.47 -4.13 -4.76
N PHE A 103 7.74 -4.06 -3.47
CA PHE A 103 6.76 -4.26 -2.43
C PHE A 103 5.62 -3.23 -2.50
N ASP A 104 5.94 -1.94 -2.58
CA ASP A 104 4.96 -0.87 -2.71
C ASP A 104 4.12 -1.02 -3.98
N THR A 105 4.75 -1.37 -5.09
CA THR A 105 4.07 -1.58 -6.38
C THR A 105 3.08 -2.74 -6.32
N ILE A 106 3.47 -3.87 -5.70
CA ILE A 106 2.58 -5.03 -5.51
C ILE A 106 1.41 -4.66 -4.60
N MET A 107 1.66 -3.94 -3.51
CA MET A 107 0.62 -3.48 -2.59
C MET A 107 -0.37 -2.55 -3.28
N LEU A 108 0.13 -1.59 -4.03
CA LEU A 108 -0.70 -0.68 -4.79
C LEU A 108 -1.56 -1.43 -5.81
N ALA A 109 -0.98 -2.39 -6.52
CA ALA A 109 -1.69 -3.25 -7.46
C ALA A 109 -2.78 -4.09 -6.78
N ALA A 110 -2.48 -4.67 -5.64
CA ALA A 110 -3.42 -5.45 -4.85
C ALA A 110 -4.60 -4.58 -4.37
N ILE A 111 -4.31 -3.41 -3.80
CA ILE A 111 -5.33 -2.48 -3.33
C ILE A 111 -6.24 -2.05 -4.50
N ILE A 112 -5.67 -1.58 -5.60
CA ILE A 112 -6.47 -1.12 -6.74
C ILE A 112 -7.31 -2.27 -7.32
N ARG A 113 -6.73 -3.45 -7.56
CA ARG A 113 -7.42 -4.57 -8.17
C ARG A 113 -8.50 -5.18 -7.27
N ILE A 114 -8.18 -5.34 -5.98
CA ILE A 114 -9.07 -6.02 -5.04
C ILE A 114 -10.19 -5.08 -4.59
N LEU A 115 -9.88 -3.81 -4.29
CA LEU A 115 -10.87 -2.87 -3.80
C LEU A 115 -11.79 -2.34 -4.90
N SER A 116 -11.29 -2.20 -6.14
CA SER A 116 -12.16 -1.81 -7.26
C SER A 116 -13.19 -2.90 -7.59
N GLY A 117 -12.83 -4.18 -7.44
CA GLY A 117 -13.67 -5.31 -7.88
C GLY A 117 -13.77 -5.44 -9.41
N VAL A 118 -12.94 -4.75 -10.18
CA VAL A 118 -12.94 -4.76 -11.65
C VAL A 118 -11.84 -5.68 -12.19
N PRO A 119 -12.09 -6.45 -13.27
CA PRO A 119 -11.06 -7.26 -13.93
C PRO A 119 -10.09 -6.37 -14.73
N ILE A 120 -9.20 -5.69 -14.03
CA ILE A 120 -8.22 -4.80 -14.67
C ILE A 120 -7.17 -5.63 -15.42
N PRO A 121 -6.95 -5.40 -16.73
CA PRO A 121 -5.88 -6.06 -17.48
C PRO A 121 -4.52 -5.75 -16.87
N TRP A 122 -3.69 -6.79 -16.69
CA TRP A 122 -2.40 -6.67 -16.00
C TRP A 122 -1.48 -5.58 -16.59
N ARG A 123 -1.52 -5.40 -17.91
CA ARG A 123 -0.70 -4.37 -18.61
C ARG A 123 -1.06 -2.95 -18.17
N ILE A 124 -2.36 -2.68 -17.96
CA ILE A 124 -2.86 -1.37 -17.53
C ILE A 124 -2.56 -1.16 -16.04
N LEU A 125 -2.85 -2.18 -15.23
CA LEU A 125 -2.58 -2.16 -13.79
C LEU A 125 -1.10 -1.88 -13.50
N ARG A 126 -0.20 -2.60 -14.17
CA ARG A 126 1.24 -2.44 -14.00
C ARG A 126 1.72 -1.01 -14.25
N ASN A 127 1.25 -0.37 -15.30
CA ASN A 127 1.71 0.98 -15.64
C ASN A 127 1.31 2.00 -14.56
N GLY A 128 0.05 1.97 -14.10
CA GLY A 128 -0.42 2.85 -13.03
C GLY A 128 0.25 2.58 -11.69
N THR A 129 0.45 1.30 -11.35
CA THR A 129 1.07 0.92 -10.08
C THR A 129 2.58 1.16 -10.05
N LEU A 130 3.28 1.08 -11.17
CA LEU A 130 4.70 1.46 -11.27
C LEU A 130 4.88 2.96 -11.03
N LEU A 131 4.05 3.81 -11.65
CA LEU A 131 4.07 5.25 -11.39
C LEU A 131 3.77 5.58 -9.92
N GLY A 132 2.74 4.95 -9.36
CA GLY A 132 2.40 5.09 -7.96
C GLY A 132 3.51 4.59 -7.03
N GLY A 133 4.16 3.47 -7.36
CA GLY A 133 5.30 2.91 -6.62
C GLY A 133 6.50 3.87 -6.60
N VAL A 134 6.84 4.50 -7.73
CA VAL A 134 7.89 5.54 -7.79
C VAL A 134 7.52 6.72 -6.89
N ALA A 135 6.27 7.19 -6.94
CA ALA A 135 5.82 8.30 -6.12
C ALA A 135 5.84 7.95 -4.61
N MET A 136 5.44 6.71 -4.24
CA MET A 136 5.53 6.21 -2.86
C MET A 136 6.98 6.11 -2.37
N MET A 137 7.87 5.63 -3.22
CA MET A 137 9.31 5.57 -2.92
C MET A 137 9.88 6.98 -2.68
N ALA A 138 9.56 7.94 -3.56
CA ALA A 138 9.96 9.34 -3.38
C ALA A 138 9.43 9.92 -2.06
N LEU A 139 8.16 9.66 -1.73
CA LEU A 139 7.55 10.09 -0.47
C LEU A 139 8.26 9.50 0.75
N LYS A 140 8.65 8.21 0.72
CA LYS A 140 9.39 7.57 1.80
C LYS A 140 10.80 8.17 1.97
N ILE A 141 11.50 8.42 0.88
CA ILE A 141 12.83 9.06 0.92
C ILE A 141 12.72 10.46 1.53
N LEU A 142 11.75 11.28 1.07
CA LEU A 142 11.51 12.61 1.61
C LEU A 142 11.12 12.55 3.10
N GLY A 143 10.23 11.63 3.47
CA GLY A 143 9.82 11.43 4.86
C GLY A 143 11.00 11.06 5.76
N THR A 144 11.84 10.14 5.32
CA THR A 144 13.05 9.75 6.06
C THR A 144 13.98 10.94 6.24
N TYR A 145 14.22 11.70 5.18
CA TYR A 145 15.10 12.89 5.24
C TYR A 145 14.58 13.95 6.21
N LEU A 146 13.27 14.19 6.24
CA LEU A 146 12.64 15.16 7.14
C LEU A 146 12.68 14.70 8.60
N LEU A 147 12.49 13.40 8.87
CA LEU A 147 12.44 12.84 10.21
C LEU A 147 13.84 12.61 10.83
N THR A 148 14.89 12.53 10.01
CA THR A 148 16.27 12.30 10.50
C THR A 148 16.97 13.56 11.01
N LYS A 149 16.37 14.75 10.83
CA LYS A 149 16.94 15.97 11.39
C LYS A 149 16.81 15.96 12.93
N PRO A 150 17.91 16.11 13.68
CA PRO A 150 17.88 16.10 15.12
C PRO A 150 17.06 17.29 15.64
N VAL A 151 16.00 16.99 16.39
CA VAL A 151 15.25 17.99 17.15
C VAL A 151 15.78 17.99 18.57
N SER A 152 16.33 19.09 19.02
CA SER A 152 17.01 19.21 20.32
C SER A 152 16.04 19.04 21.52
N ASN A 153 14.76 19.28 21.31
CA ASN A 153 13.75 19.15 22.35
C ASN A 153 12.91 17.87 22.18
N PRO A 154 12.91 16.93 23.15
CA PRO A 154 12.16 15.67 23.06
C PRO A 154 10.66 15.83 22.85
N LEU A 155 10.04 16.85 23.43
CA LEU A 155 8.61 17.15 23.24
C LEU A 155 8.33 17.56 21.80
N LEU A 156 9.14 18.47 21.26
CA LEU A 156 9.03 18.90 19.86
C LEU A 156 9.30 17.74 18.89
N ALA A 157 10.22 16.83 19.22
CA ALA A 157 10.48 15.63 18.45
C ALA A 157 9.24 14.74 18.33
N SER A 158 8.54 14.50 19.44
CA SER A 158 7.31 13.70 19.45
C SER A 158 6.20 14.33 18.60
N PHE A 159 6.00 15.65 18.70
CA PHE A 159 5.04 16.37 17.87
C PHE A 159 5.43 16.37 16.40
N ALA A 160 6.71 16.54 16.08
CA ALA A 160 7.21 16.52 14.71
C ALA A 160 6.98 15.16 14.03
N VAL A 161 7.21 14.05 14.74
CA VAL A 161 6.92 12.69 14.25
C VAL A 161 5.43 12.52 13.98
N PHE A 162 4.56 12.97 14.91
CA PHE A 162 3.11 12.84 14.74
C PHE A 162 2.59 13.65 13.53
N ILE A 163 3.02 14.91 13.41
CA ILE A 163 2.68 15.77 12.27
C ILE A 163 3.25 15.20 10.97
N GLY A 164 4.50 14.72 10.99
CA GLY A 164 5.14 14.09 9.84
C GLY A 164 4.38 12.85 9.37
N LEU A 165 3.87 12.04 10.30
CA LEU A 165 3.05 10.87 10.02
C LEU A 165 1.70 11.26 9.36
N LEU A 166 1.04 12.31 9.88
CA LEU A 166 -0.20 12.82 9.28
C LEU A 166 0.02 13.32 7.85
N ILE A 167 1.09 14.08 7.63
CA ILE A 167 1.47 14.55 6.29
C ILE A 167 1.77 13.36 5.37
N TYR A 168 2.54 12.40 5.85
CA TYR A 168 2.87 11.19 5.10
C TYR A 168 1.61 10.44 4.65
N PHE A 169 0.67 10.16 5.55
CA PHE A 169 -0.58 9.47 5.21
C PHE A 169 -1.46 10.28 4.26
N ASN A 170 -1.48 11.61 4.39
CA ASN A 170 -2.21 12.48 3.46
C ASN A 170 -1.65 12.37 2.03
N PHE A 171 -0.32 12.47 1.86
CA PHE A 171 0.31 12.32 0.54
C PHE A 171 0.20 10.89 0.01
N ALA A 172 0.38 9.87 0.86
CA ALA A 172 0.22 8.48 0.48
C ALA A 172 -1.18 8.22 -0.08
N SER A 173 -2.23 8.70 0.60
CA SER A 173 -3.62 8.56 0.13
C SER A 173 -3.83 9.21 -1.24
N ARG A 174 -3.27 10.38 -1.47
CA ARG A 174 -3.34 11.06 -2.79
C ARG A 174 -2.63 10.26 -3.88
N ILE A 175 -1.46 9.69 -3.58
CA ILE A 175 -0.71 8.85 -4.53
C ILE A 175 -1.54 7.59 -4.88
N TYR A 176 -2.17 6.95 -3.91
CA TYR A 176 -3.07 5.81 -4.15
C TYR A 176 -4.22 6.18 -5.08
N LEU A 177 -4.90 7.31 -4.83
CA LEU A 177 -6.02 7.77 -5.65
C LEU A 177 -5.56 8.19 -7.06
N LEU A 178 -4.42 8.85 -7.20
CA LEU A 178 -3.85 9.21 -8.49
C LEU A 178 -3.48 7.98 -9.31
N ALA A 179 -2.86 6.97 -8.70
CA ALA A 179 -2.55 5.71 -9.37
C ALA A 179 -3.82 4.98 -9.83
N ALA A 180 -4.86 4.94 -8.98
CA ALA A 180 -6.16 4.37 -9.34
C ALA A 180 -6.82 5.14 -10.49
N SER A 181 -6.80 6.48 -10.46
CA SER A 181 -7.31 7.34 -11.52
C SER A 181 -6.58 7.12 -12.84
N TRP A 182 -5.25 6.99 -12.80
CA TRP A 182 -4.45 6.67 -13.97
C TRP A 182 -4.87 5.35 -14.61
N VAL A 183 -5.06 4.32 -13.80
CA VAL A 183 -5.54 3.01 -14.26
C VAL A 183 -6.93 3.13 -14.88
N ALA A 184 -7.86 3.86 -14.24
CA ALA A 184 -9.22 4.05 -14.74
C ALA A 184 -9.24 4.78 -16.10
N VAL A 185 -8.44 5.85 -16.24
CA VAL A 185 -8.31 6.60 -17.51
C VAL A 185 -7.74 5.69 -18.61
N GLN A 186 -6.68 4.94 -18.33
CA GLN A 186 -6.11 4.01 -19.32
C GLN A 186 -7.08 2.90 -19.73
N MET A 187 -7.94 2.42 -18.85
CA MET A 187 -8.98 1.46 -19.21
C MET A 187 -9.99 2.09 -20.18
N ARG A 188 -10.44 3.31 -19.88
CA ARG A 188 -11.38 4.06 -20.70
C ARG A 188 -10.82 4.35 -22.10
N ASP A 189 -9.57 4.80 -22.19
CA ASP A 189 -8.89 5.10 -23.45
C ASP A 189 -8.74 3.86 -24.35
N LYS A 190 -8.65 2.68 -23.74
CA LYS A 190 -8.56 1.40 -24.47
C LYS A 190 -9.91 0.75 -24.75
N GLY A 191 -11.03 1.42 -24.45
CA GLY A 191 -12.37 0.90 -24.66
C GLY A 191 -12.69 -0.34 -23.80
N VAL A 192 -11.98 -0.52 -22.68
CA VAL A 192 -12.27 -1.61 -21.74
C VAL A 192 -13.47 -1.21 -20.90
N GLU A 193 -14.61 -1.85 -21.11
CA GLU A 193 -15.80 -1.61 -20.30
C GLU A 193 -15.55 -2.00 -18.85
N PHE A 194 -16.05 -1.17 -17.94
CA PHE A 194 -16.04 -1.45 -16.51
C PHE A 194 -17.12 -2.50 -16.19
N GLN A 195 -16.82 -3.77 -16.45
CA GLN A 195 -17.68 -4.88 -16.02
C GLN A 195 -17.35 -5.21 -14.56
N ASP A 196 -18.33 -5.01 -13.69
CA ASP A 196 -18.22 -5.39 -12.28
C ASP A 196 -18.28 -6.93 -12.17
N ILE A 197 -17.25 -7.55 -11.62
CA ILE A 197 -17.21 -9.00 -11.44
C ILE A 197 -18.14 -9.37 -10.27
N GLY A 198 -19.43 -9.58 -10.56
CA GLY A 198 -20.35 -10.25 -9.63
C GLY A 198 -20.82 -9.43 -8.44
N TRP A 199 -20.56 -8.13 -8.40
CA TRP A 199 -20.96 -7.25 -7.31
C TRP A 199 -22.17 -6.36 -7.66
N VAL A 200 -22.67 -6.44 -8.90
CA VAL A 200 -23.86 -5.71 -9.38
C VAL A 200 -25.00 -6.70 -9.52
N VAL A 201 -26.13 -6.39 -8.93
CA VAL A 201 -27.40 -7.03 -9.23
C VAL A 201 -27.67 -6.77 -10.72
N PRO A 202 -28.02 -7.78 -11.52
CA PRO A 202 -28.41 -7.58 -12.90
C PRO A 202 -29.54 -6.54 -12.92
N HIS A 203 -29.33 -5.43 -13.60
CA HIS A 203 -30.43 -4.55 -13.93
C HIS A 203 -31.42 -5.39 -14.73
N HIS A 204 -32.57 -5.70 -14.13
CA HIS A 204 -33.71 -6.12 -14.90
C HIS A 204 -33.95 -5.00 -15.94
N HIS A 205 -33.62 -5.28 -17.18
CA HIS A 205 -34.12 -4.50 -18.28
C HIS A 205 -35.66 -4.55 -18.15
N GLU A 206 -36.23 -3.50 -17.61
CA GLU A 206 -37.63 -3.21 -17.82
C GLU A 206 -37.79 -3.09 -19.34
N LYS A 207 -38.27 -4.18 -19.94
CA LYS A 207 -38.82 -4.15 -21.27
C LYS A 207 -40.13 -3.40 -21.17
N ASN A 208 -40.15 -2.14 -21.60
CA ASN A 208 -41.34 -1.48 -22.08
C ASN A 208 -41.50 -1.76 -23.56
#